data_e68307ce2fdb8b879d7d929dc679ffb4
#
_entry.id   e68307ce2fdb8b879d7d929dc679ffb4
#
_cell.length_a   1.000
_cell.length_b   1.000
_cell.length_c   1.000
_cell.angle_alpha   90.00
_cell.angle_beta   90.00
_cell.angle_gamma   90.00
#
_symmetry.space_group_name_H-M   'P 1'
#
loop_
_entity.id
_entity.type
_entity.pdbx_description
1 polymer ?
#
loop_
_entity_poly.entity_id
_entity_poly.type
_entity_poly.pdbx_seq_one_letter_code
_entity_poly.pdbx_strand_id
1 'polypeptide(L)'
;MLSNLNPSEIVSLQEFYQFAKKNTPIETWDYIIGAADTETTFKKNRYALDTYAFRPRILNDVEHVDTSIKIFGYNFSLPVFYAPIGSMQDFVKDGALNSTLSASDKKIFHMLSSTWSGGVDIIGKSVNYPKVYQLYIRGDENWVYEQISKAIDNG
;
A
#
# COMPACT_ATOMS: atom_id res chain seq x y z
N MET A 1 6.17 17.42 8.07
CA MET A 1 5.99 18.38 6.97
C MET A 1 4.78 18.07 6.08
N LEU A 2 4.06 17.01 6.31
CA LEU A 2 2.74 16.76 5.68
C LEU A 2 1.60 17.53 6.37
N SER A 3 1.92 18.31 7.41
CA SER A 3 0.96 18.94 8.33
C SER A 3 0.04 20.00 7.71
N ASN A 4 0.31 20.43 6.48
CA ASN A 4 -0.48 21.49 5.83
C ASN A 4 -1.22 21.01 4.57
N LEU A 5 -1.22 19.71 4.29
CA LEU A 5 -2.04 19.18 3.22
C LEU A 5 -3.47 19.01 3.73
N ASN A 6 -4.41 19.72 3.11
CA ASN A 6 -5.81 19.47 3.32
C ASN A 6 -6.30 18.43 2.30
N PRO A 7 -6.55 17.18 2.71
CA PRO A 7 -6.98 16.13 1.78
C PRO A 7 -8.24 16.48 0.99
N SER A 8 -9.08 17.35 1.52
CA SER A 8 -10.32 17.80 0.84
C SER A 8 -10.06 18.72 -0.36
N GLU A 9 -8.87 19.26 -0.48
CA GLU A 9 -8.49 20.15 -1.60
C GLU A 9 -7.81 19.36 -2.74
N ILE A 10 -7.49 18.09 -2.51
CA ILE A 10 -6.84 17.24 -3.51
C ILE A 10 -7.92 16.53 -4.33
N VAL A 11 -7.93 16.76 -5.62
CA VAL A 11 -8.92 16.19 -6.55
C VAL A 11 -8.35 15.08 -7.44
N SER A 12 -7.02 14.88 -7.44
CA SER A 12 -6.38 13.84 -8.26
C SER A 12 -5.12 13.25 -7.62
N LEU A 13 -4.77 12.01 -8.00
CA LEU A 13 -3.53 11.38 -7.55
C LEU A 13 -2.28 12.12 -8.05
N GLN A 14 -2.38 12.84 -9.17
CA GLN A 14 -1.29 13.66 -9.70
C GLN A 14 -0.94 14.81 -8.76
N GLU A 15 -1.91 15.36 -8.05
CA GLU A 15 -1.66 16.40 -7.04
C GLU A 15 -0.92 15.84 -5.83
N PHE A 16 -1.25 14.63 -5.38
CA PHE A 16 -0.45 13.92 -4.36
C PHE A 16 0.99 13.71 -4.81
N TYR A 17 1.19 13.30 -6.06
CA TYR A 17 2.53 13.13 -6.62
C TYR A 17 3.32 14.44 -6.57
N GLN A 18 2.74 15.56 -7.02
CA GLN A 18 3.41 16.86 -7.01
C GLN A 18 3.69 17.33 -5.58
N PHE A 19 2.75 17.10 -4.67
CA PHE A 19 2.94 17.41 -3.26
C PHE A 19 4.09 16.58 -2.65
N ALA A 20 4.11 15.27 -2.87
CA ALA A 20 5.17 14.39 -2.39
C ALA A 20 6.53 14.80 -2.95
N LYS A 21 6.63 15.07 -4.26
CA LYS A 21 7.85 15.52 -4.90
C LYS A 21 8.42 16.79 -4.26
N LYS A 22 7.55 17.74 -3.91
CA LYS A 22 7.96 19.01 -3.29
C LYS A 22 8.44 18.85 -1.85
N ASN A 23 7.90 17.87 -1.13
CA ASN A 23 8.10 17.73 0.32
C ASN A 23 9.02 16.56 0.72
N THR A 24 9.48 15.77 -0.24
CA THR A 24 10.40 14.65 0.01
C THR A 24 11.84 15.09 -0.29
N PRO A 25 12.85 14.76 0.55
CA PRO A 25 14.25 14.97 0.23
C PRO A 25 14.63 14.36 -1.11
N ILE A 26 15.52 15.02 -1.85
CA ILE A 26 15.81 14.63 -3.23
C ILE A 26 16.34 13.19 -3.33
N GLU A 27 17.19 12.78 -2.42
CA GLU A 27 17.76 11.43 -2.40
C GLU A 27 16.68 10.34 -2.19
N THR A 28 15.72 10.63 -1.30
CA THR A 28 14.57 9.76 -1.05
C THR A 28 13.63 9.76 -2.26
N TRP A 29 13.42 10.92 -2.85
CA TRP A 29 12.57 11.04 -4.04
C TRP A 29 13.15 10.27 -5.22
N ASP A 30 14.44 10.40 -5.49
CA ASP A 30 15.12 9.73 -6.60
C ASP A 30 15.07 8.19 -6.41
N TYR A 31 15.20 7.72 -5.17
CA TYR A 31 15.02 6.31 -4.86
C TYR A 31 13.60 5.80 -5.16
N ILE A 32 12.58 6.58 -4.78
CA ILE A 32 11.16 6.19 -4.96
C ILE A 32 10.77 6.17 -6.44
N ILE A 33 11.22 7.19 -7.20
CA ILE A 33 10.75 7.39 -8.58
C ILE A 33 11.66 6.74 -9.62
N GLY A 34 12.88 6.42 -9.26
CA GLY A 34 13.85 5.80 -10.16
C GLY A 34 13.53 4.34 -10.47
N ALA A 35 14.00 3.87 -11.61
CA ALA A 35 13.88 2.48 -12.05
C ALA A 35 15.19 1.99 -12.69
N ALA A 36 15.28 0.68 -12.96
CA ALA A 36 16.50 0.07 -13.45
C ALA A 36 16.82 0.43 -14.92
N ASP A 37 18.11 0.54 -15.22
CA ASP A 37 18.67 0.74 -16.54
C ASP A 37 18.04 1.92 -17.32
N THR A 38 17.50 1.62 -18.49
CA THR A 38 16.82 2.59 -19.37
C THR A 38 15.41 2.96 -18.93
N GLU A 39 14.93 2.38 -17.83
CA GLU A 39 13.57 2.55 -17.33
C GLU A 39 12.46 2.12 -18.32
N THR A 40 12.79 1.26 -19.26
CA THR A 40 11.85 0.83 -20.29
C THR A 40 10.63 0.12 -19.69
N THR A 41 10.84 -0.76 -18.72
CA THR A 41 9.73 -1.47 -18.03
C THR A 41 8.87 -0.50 -17.23
N PHE A 42 9.47 0.42 -16.53
CA PHE A 42 8.76 1.47 -15.78
C PHE A 42 7.84 2.29 -16.70
N LYS A 43 8.37 2.78 -17.83
CA LYS A 43 7.60 3.52 -18.83
C LYS A 43 6.48 2.70 -19.46
N LYS A 44 6.75 1.42 -19.78
CA LYS A 44 5.74 0.51 -20.33
C LYS A 44 4.62 0.19 -19.34
N ASN A 45 4.92 0.06 -18.05
CA ASN A 45 3.90 -0.14 -17.02
C ASN A 45 2.89 1.00 -17.00
N ARG A 46 3.36 2.24 -17.04
CA ARG A 46 2.48 3.41 -17.10
C ARG A 46 1.69 3.43 -18.40
N TYR A 47 2.37 3.26 -19.53
CA TYR A 47 1.73 3.23 -20.84
C TYR A 47 0.63 2.16 -20.93
N ALA A 48 0.88 0.96 -20.41
CA ALA A 48 -0.11 -0.12 -20.41
C ALA A 48 -1.39 0.28 -19.65
N LEU A 49 -1.27 0.94 -18.50
CA LEU A 49 -2.44 1.46 -17.78
C LEU A 49 -3.19 2.53 -18.60
N ASP A 50 -2.47 3.41 -19.29
CA ASP A 50 -3.06 4.48 -20.09
C ASP A 50 -3.78 3.96 -21.35
N THR A 51 -3.58 2.69 -21.76
CA THR A 51 -4.34 2.06 -22.86
C THR A 51 -5.74 1.62 -22.48
N TYR A 52 -6.06 1.53 -21.18
CA TYR A 52 -7.40 1.18 -20.74
C TYR A 52 -8.27 2.43 -20.64
N ALA A 53 -9.51 2.29 -21.10
CA ALA A 53 -10.51 3.34 -21.01
C ALA A 53 -11.83 2.79 -20.51
N PHE A 54 -12.59 3.61 -19.80
CA PHE A 54 -13.95 3.26 -19.40
C PHE A 54 -14.90 3.36 -20.60
N ARG A 55 -15.72 2.33 -20.78
CA ARG A 55 -16.84 2.40 -21.72
C ARG A 55 -18.09 2.85 -20.96
N PRO A 56 -18.47 4.12 -21.03
CA PRO A 56 -19.65 4.59 -20.32
C PRO A 56 -20.92 3.94 -20.86
N ARG A 57 -21.86 3.71 -19.95
CA ARG A 57 -23.21 3.26 -20.27
C ARG A 57 -24.19 4.26 -19.71
N ILE A 58 -25.21 4.56 -20.47
CA ILE A 58 -26.30 5.47 -20.06
C ILE A 58 -27.53 4.64 -19.66
N LEU A 59 -28.42 5.26 -18.88
CA LEU A 59 -29.68 4.68 -18.41
C LEU A 59 -29.51 3.41 -17.55
N ASN A 60 -28.37 3.25 -16.90
CA ASN A 60 -28.19 2.25 -15.85
C ASN A 60 -28.56 2.87 -14.50
N ASP A 61 -29.26 2.08 -13.68
CA ASP A 61 -29.42 2.43 -12.27
C ASP A 61 -28.07 2.35 -11.55
N VAL A 62 -27.67 3.47 -10.97
CA VAL A 62 -26.42 3.62 -10.20
C VAL A 62 -26.67 4.19 -8.80
N GLU A 63 -27.92 4.13 -8.32
CA GLU A 63 -28.27 4.59 -6.99
C GLU A 63 -27.47 3.84 -5.91
N HIS A 64 -27.29 2.54 -6.12
CA HIS A 64 -26.51 1.68 -5.22
C HIS A 64 -25.40 0.96 -5.98
N VAL A 65 -24.15 1.35 -5.69
CA VAL A 65 -22.96 0.71 -6.26
C VAL A 65 -22.23 -0.06 -5.16
N ASP A 66 -22.22 -1.38 -5.28
CA ASP A 66 -21.43 -2.26 -4.40
C ASP A 66 -20.07 -2.56 -5.07
N THR A 67 -19.00 -2.10 -4.44
CA THR A 67 -17.61 -2.35 -4.86
C THR A 67 -16.91 -3.39 -4.00
N SER A 68 -17.62 -4.02 -3.07
CA SER A 68 -17.05 -4.96 -2.12
C SER A 68 -16.51 -6.23 -2.81
N ILE A 69 -15.50 -6.83 -2.20
CA ILE A 69 -14.89 -8.07 -2.65
C ILE A 69 -14.59 -8.97 -1.46
N LYS A 70 -14.63 -10.29 -1.66
CA LYS A 70 -14.23 -11.28 -0.67
C LYS A 70 -12.89 -11.90 -1.05
N ILE A 71 -11.88 -11.78 -0.16
CA ILE A 71 -10.54 -12.37 -0.33
C ILE A 71 -10.20 -13.15 0.95
N PHE A 72 -9.75 -14.39 0.83
CA PHE A 72 -9.40 -15.28 1.96
C PHE A 72 -10.47 -15.37 3.04
N GLY A 73 -11.75 -15.29 2.68
CA GLY A 73 -12.87 -15.36 3.62
C GLY A 73 -13.27 -14.02 4.25
N TYR A 74 -12.49 -12.95 4.09
CA TYR A 74 -12.75 -11.61 4.60
C TYR A 74 -13.40 -10.72 3.55
N ASN A 75 -14.29 -9.82 3.98
CA ASN A 75 -14.94 -8.84 3.11
C ASN A 75 -14.18 -7.52 3.14
N PHE A 76 -13.92 -6.97 1.96
CA PHE A 76 -13.26 -5.67 1.76
C PHE A 76 -14.16 -4.73 0.97
N SER A 77 -14.05 -3.44 1.19
CA SER A 77 -14.92 -2.43 0.59
C SER A 77 -14.64 -2.19 -0.90
N LEU A 78 -13.41 -2.45 -1.34
CA LEU A 78 -12.93 -2.17 -2.70
C LEU A 78 -12.02 -3.29 -3.20
N PRO A 79 -11.98 -3.56 -4.52
CA PRO A 79 -11.01 -4.47 -5.13
C PRO A 79 -9.64 -3.81 -5.35
N VAL A 80 -9.20 -3.04 -4.36
CA VAL A 80 -7.91 -2.33 -4.33
C VAL A 80 -7.21 -2.69 -3.03
N PHE A 81 -5.89 -2.82 -3.06
CA PHE A 81 -5.12 -3.14 -1.87
C PHE A 81 -3.77 -2.42 -1.84
N TYR A 82 -3.23 -2.28 -0.65
CA TYR A 82 -1.88 -1.79 -0.47
C TYR A 82 -0.88 -2.92 -0.69
N ALA A 83 0.02 -2.73 -1.66
CA ALA A 83 1.14 -3.62 -1.90
C ALA A 83 2.13 -3.61 -0.71
N PRO A 84 2.95 -4.67 -0.56
CA PRO A 84 3.95 -4.75 0.49
C PRO A 84 5.13 -3.84 0.15
N ILE A 85 5.12 -2.61 0.65
CA ILE A 85 6.20 -1.63 0.46
C ILE A 85 7.21 -1.78 1.60
N GLY A 86 8.47 -2.02 1.23
CA GLY A 86 9.58 -2.06 2.19
C GLY A 86 10.05 -0.68 2.63
N SER A 87 10.82 -0.65 3.72
CA SER A 87 11.53 0.56 4.17
C SER A 87 10.66 1.82 4.36
N MET A 88 9.36 1.64 4.62
CA MET A 88 8.43 2.77 4.75
C MET A 88 8.81 3.74 5.87
N GLN A 89 9.56 3.29 6.88
CA GLN A 89 10.10 4.15 7.94
C GLN A 89 11.09 5.21 7.42
N ASP A 90 11.69 4.98 6.25
CA ASP A 90 12.63 5.91 5.63
C ASP A 90 11.93 7.08 4.93
N PHE A 91 10.63 6.94 4.68
CA PHE A 91 9.79 7.90 3.96
C PHE A 91 8.84 8.66 4.89
N VAL A 92 8.27 7.97 5.88
CA VAL A 92 7.26 8.55 6.77
C VAL A 92 7.42 8.00 8.18
N LYS A 93 7.22 8.87 9.17
CA LYS A 93 7.15 8.46 10.57
C LYS A 93 6.09 7.35 10.73
N ASP A 94 6.38 6.36 11.57
CA ASP A 94 5.54 5.20 11.86
C ASP A 94 5.34 4.24 10.67
N GLY A 95 5.94 4.53 9.51
CA GLY A 95 6.09 3.61 8.38
C GLY A 95 4.82 2.84 8.00
N ALA A 96 4.93 1.50 8.00
CA ALA A 96 3.83 0.62 7.62
C ALA A 96 2.64 0.59 8.61
N LEU A 97 2.80 1.10 9.84
CA LEU A 97 1.68 1.23 10.78
C LEU A 97 0.61 2.16 10.23
N ASN A 98 0.99 3.30 9.65
CA ASN A 98 0.05 4.25 9.06
C ASN A 98 -0.75 3.63 7.90
N SER A 99 -0.10 2.85 7.03
CA SER A 99 -0.80 2.17 5.93
C SER A 99 -1.75 1.09 6.44
N THR A 100 -1.37 0.37 7.50
CA THR A 100 -2.25 -0.65 8.10
C THR A 100 -3.47 -0.02 8.79
N LEU A 101 -3.28 1.07 9.52
CA LEU A 101 -4.38 1.84 10.13
C LEU A 101 -5.34 2.36 9.05
N SER A 102 -4.81 2.93 7.98
CA SER A 102 -5.60 3.41 6.85
C SER A 102 -6.36 2.28 6.15
N ALA A 103 -5.72 1.12 5.94
CA ALA A 103 -6.37 -0.04 5.35
C ALA A 103 -7.53 -0.55 6.21
N SER A 104 -7.34 -0.59 7.53
CA SER A 104 -8.39 -0.97 8.48
C SER A 104 -9.56 0.02 8.47
N ASP A 105 -9.27 1.33 8.49
CA ASP A 105 -10.30 2.38 8.44
C ASP A 105 -11.14 2.31 7.16
N LYS A 106 -10.50 2.10 6.02
CA LYS A 106 -11.16 2.03 4.71
C LYS A 106 -11.65 0.62 4.35
N LYS A 107 -11.38 -0.38 5.19
CA LYS A 107 -11.72 -1.79 4.96
C LYS A 107 -11.20 -2.30 3.62
N ILE A 108 -9.95 -1.98 3.28
CA ILE A 108 -9.26 -2.47 2.09
C ILE A 108 -8.18 -3.49 2.46
N PHE A 109 -7.89 -4.41 1.54
CA PHE A 109 -6.87 -5.43 1.76
C PHE A 109 -5.48 -4.83 1.87
N HIS A 110 -4.65 -5.36 2.80
CA HIS A 110 -3.31 -4.86 3.06
C HIS A 110 -2.27 -5.98 3.06
N MET A 111 -1.13 -5.72 2.42
CA MET A 111 0.05 -6.56 2.49
C MET A 111 1.17 -5.83 3.23
N LEU A 112 1.69 -6.43 4.30
CA LEU A 112 2.77 -5.89 5.12
C LEU A 112 4.11 -6.49 4.68
N SER A 113 5.12 -5.65 4.45
CA SER A 113 6.47 -6.11 4.12
C SER A 113 7.28 -6.46 5.37
N SER A 114 8.03 -7.56 5.30
CA SER A 114 9.01 -7.96 6.32
C SER A 114 10.23 -7.02 6.41
N THR A 115 10.38 -6.08 5.49
CA THR A 115 11.47 -5.10 5.50
C THR A 115 11.13 -3.81 6.22
N TRP A 116 9.96 -3.73 6.84
CA TRP A 116 9.64 -2.65 7.75
C TRP A 116 10.27 -2.90 9.12
N SER A 117 10.99 -1.93 9.65
CA SER A 117 11.81 -2.05 10.86
C SER A 117 10.99 -2.22 12.15
N GLY A 118 9.71 -1.81 12.17
CA GLY A 118 8.84 -1.93 13.34
C GLY A 118 8.39 -3.36 13.65
N GLY A 119 8.44 -4.27 12.67
CA GLY A 119 8.04 -5.65 12.84
C GLY A 119 6.53 -5.88 12.97
N VAL A 120 6.12 -7.14 12.85
CA VAL A 120 4.70 -7.52 12.92
C VAL A 120 4.09 -7.31 14.29
N ASP A 121 4.90 -7.39 15.36
CA ASP A 121 4.42 -7.26 16.74
C ASP A 121 3.82 -5.88 17.03
N ILE A 122 4.40 -4.81 16.48
CA ILE A 122 3.87 -3.45 16.62
C ILE A 122 2.52 -3.35 15.91
N ILE A 123 2.43 -3.92 14.71
CA ILE A 123 1.21 -3.93 13.93
C ILE A 123 0.11 -4.72 14.64
N GLY A 124 0.40 -5.96 15.09
CA GLY A 124 -0.57 -6.83 15.74
C GLY A 124 -1.16 -6.22 17.02
N LYS A 125 -0.31 -5.54 17.81
CA LYS A 125 -0.75 -4.83 19.03
C LYS A 125 -1.59 -3.57 18.74
N SER A 126 -1.39 -2.96 17.58
CA SER A 126 -2.01 -1.68 17.24
C SER A 126 -3.29 -1.84 16.43
N VAL A 127 -3.39 -2.87 15.59
CA VAL A 127 -4.48 -3.04 14.62
C VAL A 127 -4.89 -4.49 14.50
N ASN A 128 -6.09 -4.81 14.98
CA ASN A 128 -6.73 -6.11 14.71
C ASN A 128 -7.48 -6.03 13.37
N TYR A 129 -6.77 -6.33 12.29
CA TYR A 129 -7.31 -6.26 10.93
C TYR A 129 -6.64 -7.32 10.03
N PRO A 130 -7.41 -8.02 9.16
CA PRO A 130 -6.86 -9.02 8.25
C PRO A 130 -5.79 -8.43 7.34
N LYS A 131 -4.62 -9.07 7.31
CA LYS A 131 -3.48 -8.64 6.51
C LYS A 131 -2.67 -9.83 6.03
N VAL A 132 -1.87 -9.64 4.99
CA VAL A 132 -0.91 -10.63 4.51
C VAL A 132 0.49 -10.15 4.85
N TYR A 133 1.32 -11.07 5.32
CA TYR A 133 2.72 -10.82 5.59
C TYR A 133 3.57 -11.29 4.42
N GLN A 134 4.27 -10.37 3.77
CA GLN A 134 5.24 -10.67 2.72
C GLN A 134 6.62 -10.90 3.37
N LEU A 135 7.15 -12.09 3.23
CA LEU A 135 8.40 -12.51 3.85
C LEU A 135 9.53 -12.61 2.82
N TYR A 136 10.63 -11.88 3.05
CA TYR A 136 11.92 -12.18 2.49
C TYR A 136 12.65 -13.18 3.38
N ILE A 137 13.04 -14.32 2.82
CA ILE A 137 13.81 -15.33 3.54
C ILE A 137 15.26 -14.84 3.71
N ARG A 138 15.68 -14.65 4.97
CA ARG A 138 17.00 -14.11 5.34
C ARG A 138 17.78 -15.03 6.29
N GLY A 139 17.23 -16.17 6.64
CA GLY A 139 17.77 -17.11 7.59
C GLY A 139 17.54 -18.56 7.18
N ASP A 140 17.80 -19.45 8.09
CA ASP A 140 17.56 -20.88 7.94
C ASP A 140 16.06 -21.23 8.10
N GLU A 141 15.75 -22.51 8.03
CA GLU A 141 14.38 -23.00 8.16
C GLU A 141 13.76 -22.64 9.52
N ASN A 142 14.52 -22.71 10.60
CA ASN A 142 14.05 -22.36 11.94
C ASN A 142 13.66 -20.87 12.01
N TRP A 143 14.48 -20.01 11.43
CA TRP A 143 14.17 -18.59 11.34
C TRP A 143 12.89 -18.34 10.55
N VAL A 144 12.66 -19.06 9.43
CA VAL A 144 11.44 -18.95 8.63
C VAL A 144 10.21 -19.31 9.45
N TYR A 145 10.26 -20.45 10.17
CA TYR A 145 9.16 -20.87 11.05
C TYR A 145 8.88 -19.86 12.17
N GLU A 146 9.93 -19.27 12.74
CA GLU A 146 9.76 -18.22 13.75
C GLU A 146 9.03 -17.00 13.18
N GLN A 147 9.38 -16.55 11.97
CA GLN A 147 8.71 -15.40 11.34
C GLN A 147 7.25 -15.71 10.99
N ILE A 148 6.97 -16.91 10.51
CA ILE A 148 5.60 -17.37 10.23
C ILE A 148 4.77 -17.40 11.52
N SER A 149 5.30 -17.98 12.60
CA SER A 149 4.62 -18.04 13.90
C SER A 149 4.33 -16.64 14.42
N LYS A 150 5.31 -15.72 14.37
CA LYS A 150 5.11 -14.33 14.76
C LYS A 150 4.00 -13.65 13.93
N ALA A 151 3.94 -13.92 12.62
CA ALA A 151 2.90 -13.35 11.77
C ALA A 151 1.50 -13.88 12.14
N ILE A 152 1.39 -15.19 12.41
CA ILE A 152 0.12 -15.84 12.83
C ILE A 152 -0.35 -15.29 14.18
N ASP A 153 0.55 -15.16 15.15
CA ASP A 153 0.23 -14.67 16.51
C ASP A 153 -0.22 -13.20 16.51
N ASN A 154 0.09 -12.46 15.48
CA ASN A 154 -0.24 -11.04 15.33
C ASN A 154 -1.33 -10.76 14.26
N GLY A 155 -2.04 -11.79 13.78
CA GLY A 155 -3.19 -11.66 12.88
C GLY A 155 -2.79 -11.35 11.44
#